data_1d06948b6552976221bf411f84bd795a
#
_entry.id   1d06948b6552976221bf411f84bd795a
#
_cell.length_a   1.000
_cell.length_b   1.000
_cell.length_c   1.000
_cell.angle_alpha   90.00
_cell.angle_beta   90.00
_cell.angle_gamma   90.00
#
_symmetry.space_group_name_H-M   'P 1'
#
loop_
_entity.id
_entity.type
_entity.pdbx_description
1 polymer ?
#
loop_
_entity_poly.entity_id
_entity_poly.type
_entity_poly.pdbx_seq_one_letter_code
_entity_poly.pdbx_strand_id
1 'polypeptide(L)'
;VATGDVTILINDEKEIKVPAGDKLLQTLSSNGLFLASACGGGGTCAQCKCQILDGGGSMLPTEEGHFTRGQRRDNWRLSCQVAVKQDMKIEVAPEFFGVKQWETTVLSNDNVATFIKELVLEIPAGESVDFRAGGYVQLEVPPHEVRYADYDIEEQYRGDWEHFGLFSKVSKVNDTTIRAYSMANYPEEKGVIKFNIRIATPPPGTDFPPGKMSSYVFGLKPGDKVKVFGPYGEFFAKDTDAEMVFIGGGAGMAPMRSHIFDQLRRIKTKRKISFWYGARSLREMFYEDDYNTLAAENENFEWHVALSDPQPEDNWTGMTGFIHNVVLENYLKNHPAPEDCEYYMCGPPMMNAAVVKMLKDLGVEDENISLDEFS
;
A
#
# COMPACT_ATOMS: atom_id res chain seq x y z
N VAL A 1 18.39 33.70 -3.67
CA VAL A 1 17.16 33.27 -3.03
C VAL A 1 16.08 34.21 -3.53
N ALA A 2 15.10 33.73 -4.31
CA ALA A 2 13.97 34.53 -4.69
C ALA A 2 13.17 34.86 -3.42
N THR A 3 13.08 36.13 -3.09
CA THR A 3 12.30 36.63 -1.96
C THR A 3 11.07 37.30 -2.55
N GLY A 4 9.92 36.65 -2.45
CA GLY A 4 8.66 37.19 -2.92
C GLY A 4 7.64 36.08 -3.19
N ASP A 5 6.40 36.50 -3.39
CA ASP A 5 5.34 35.59 -3.79
C ASP A 5 5.45 35.31 -5.29
N VAL A 6 5.20 34.07 -5.66
CA VAL A 6 5.12 33.58 -7.04
C VAL A 6 3.72 33.02 -7.30
N THR A 7 3.33 32.99 -8.55
CA THR A 7 2.03 32.50 -8.98
C THR A 7 2.21 31.12 -9.64
N ILE A 8 1.39 30.14 -9.25
CA ILE A 8 1.32 28.83 -9.89
C ILE A 8 -0.06 28.69 -10.51
N LEU A 9 -0.11 28.57 -11.84
CA LEU A 9 -1.32 28.26 -12.60
C LEU A 9 -1.41 26.75 -12.82
N ILE A 10 -2.49 26.13 -12.35
CA ILE A 10 -2.70 24.70 -12.33
C ILE A 10 -3.84 24.34 -13.28
N ASN A 11 -3.57 23.52 -14.30
CA ASN A 11 -4.53 23.03 -15.30
C ASN A 11 -5.30 24.17 -16.03
N ASP A 12 -4.66 25.33 -16.18
CA ASP A 12 -5.29 26.54 -16.76
C ASP A 12 -6.56 27.04 -16.03
N GLU A 13 -6.86 26.51 -14.84
CA GLU A 13 -8.10 26.80 -14.12
C GLU A 13 -7.88 27.38 -12.71
N LYS A 14 -6.89 26.86 -11.99
CA LYS A 14 -6.64 27.24 -10.59
C LYS A 14 -5.34 28.01 -10.44
N GLU A 15 -5.43 29.22 -9.93
CA GLU A 15 -4.26 30.05 -9.60
C GLU A 15 -4.03 30.08 -8.09
N ILE A 16 -2.79 29.86 -7.65
CA ILE A 16 -2.37 30.03 -6.27
C ILE A 16 -1.17 30.96 -6.18
N LYS A 17 -1.15 31.82 -5.15
CA LYS A 17 0.00 32.67 -4.81
C LYS A 17 0.70 32.12 -3.59
N VAL A 18 1.98 31.89 -3.70
CA VAL A 18 2.77 31.17 -2.69
C VAL A 18 4.14 31.80 -2.52
N PRO A 19 4.73 31.73 -1.34
CA PRO A 19 6.13 32.12 -1.15
C PRO A 19 7.07 31.25 -1.99
N ALA A 20 8.07 31.87 -2.60
CA ALA A 20 9.13 31.13 -3.26
C ALA A 20 10.07 30.47 -2.25
N GLY A 21 10.59 29.27 -2.59
CA GLY A 21 11.64 28.59 -1.82
C GLY A 21 11.41 27.10 -1.59
N ASP A 22 10.19 26.70 -1.35
CA ASP A 22 9.86 25.29 -1.06
C ASP A 22 9.82 24.42 -2.30
N LYS A 23 9.73 23.10 -2.10
CA LYS A 23 9.49 22.15 -3.16
C LYS A 23 8.04 22.22 -3.62
N LEU A 24 7.80 22.01 -4.92
CA LEU A 24 6.46 22.10 -5.51
C LEU A 24 5.45 21.15 -4.83
N LEU A 25 5.85 19.91 -4.54
CA LEU A 25 4.98 18.95 -3.85
C LEU A 25 4.47 19.50 -2.51
N GLN A 26 5.38 20.04 -1.69
CA GLN A 26 5.03 20.62 -0.39
C GLN A 26 4.17 21.89 -0.54
N THR A 27 4.51 22.73 -1.51
CA THR A 27 3.75 23.96 -1.82
C THR A 27 2.31 23.64 -2.22
N LEU A 28 2.10 22.65 -3.11
CA LEU A 28 0.77 22.19 -3.52
C LEU A 28 -0.03 21.64 -2.34
N SER A 29 0.61 20.77 -1.52
CA SER A 29 0.00 20.19 -0.34
C SER A 29 -0.46 21.26 0.66
N SER A 30 0.36 22.26 0.93
CA SER A 30 0.02 23.38 1.82
C SER A 30 -1.15 24.25 1.29
N ASN A 31 -1.47 24.12 0.00
CA ASN A 31 -2.58 24.82 -0.65
C ASN A 31 -3.75 23.88 -1.01
N GLY A 32 -3.82 22.71 -0.38
CA GLY A 32 -4.95 21.80 -0.47
C GLY A 32 -4.98 20.93 -1.73
N LEU A 33 -3.87 20.82 -2.47
CA LEU A 33 -3.74 19.91 -3.60
C LEU A 33 -2.71 18.82 -3.25
N PHE A 34 -3.19 17.59 -3.02
CA PHE A 34 -2.42 16.50 -2.47
C PHE A 34 -2.05 15.47 -3.56
N LEU A 35 -0.86 15.62 -4.15
CA LEU A 35 -0.32 14.64 -5.09
C LEU A 35 0.17 13.41 -4.34
N ALA A 36 0.06 12.24 -4.98
CA ALA A 36 0.55 11.00 -4.41
C ALA A 36 2.08 11.03 -4.17
N SER A 37 2.53 10.53 -3.03
CA SER A 37 3.96 10.44 -2.69
C SER A 37 4.22 9.35 -1.65
N ALA A 38 4.39 8.11 -2.09
CA ALA A 38 4.66 6.98 -1.17
C ALA A 38 6.01 7.11 -0.46
N CYS A 39 7.01 7.71 -1.10
CA CYS A 39 8.33 7.92 -0.51
C CYS A 39 8.44 9.18 0.39
N GLY A 40 7.35 9.95 0.54
CA GLY A 40 7.36 11.19 1.32
C GLY A 40 8.22 12.28 0.73
N GLY A 41 8.35 12.35 -0.58
CA GLY A 41 9.12 13.39 -1.27
C GLY A 41 10.60 13.05 -1.53
N GLY A 42 11.00 11.80 -1.28
CA GLY A 42 12.38 11.34 -1.48
C GLY A 42 12.81 11.15 -2.94
N GLY A 43 11.90 11.30 -3.91
CA GLY A 43 12.21 11.18 -5.35
C GLY A 43 12.34 9.74 -5.86
N THR A 44 11.93 8.73 -5.09
CA THR A 44 12.14 7.33 -5.42
C THR A 44 10.90 6.59 -5.94
N CYS A 45 9.69 6.97 -5.51
CA CYS A 45 8.46 6.27 -5.89
C CYS A 45 7.86 6.73 -7.22
N ALA A 46 8.27 7.88 -7.73
CA ALA A 46 7.78 8.51 -8.96
C ALA A 46 6.25 8.75 -9.04
N GLN A 47 5.55 8.76 -7.91
CA GLN A 47 4.09 8.96 -7.88
C GLN A 47 3.67 10.43 -8.01
N CYS A 48 4.53 11.36 -7.59
CA CYS A 48 4.25 12.81 -7.63
C CYS A 48 4.52 13.44 -9.01
N LYS A 49 4.29 12.70 -10.08
CA LYS A 49 4.52 13.17 -11.46
C LYS A 49 3.54 14.29 -11.82
N CYS A 50 4.05 15.33 -12.45
CA CYS A 50 3.25 16.38 -13.07
C CYS A 50 3.99 16.91 -14.31
N GLN A 51 3.27 17.58 -15.21
CA GLN A 51 3.91 18.32 -16.29
C GLN A 51 4.15 19.76 -15.83
N ILE A 52 5.34 20.27 -16.09
CA ILE A 52 5.66 21.68 -15.79
C ILE A 52 5.87 22.39 -17.11
N LEU A 53 4.83 23.08 -17.56
CA LEU A 53 4.81 23.73 -18.85
C LEU A 53 5.70 24.97 -18.87
N ASP A 54 5.82 25.63 -17.69
CA ASP A 54 6.72 26.79 -17.52
C ASP A 54 7.21 26.87 -16.08
N GLY A 55 8.39 27.43 -15.87
CA GLY A 55 8.94 27.77 -14.56
C GLY A 55 9.65 26.63 -13.79
N GLY A 56 9.74 25.42 -14.36
CA GLY A 56 10.25 24.22 -13.64
C GLY A 56 11.77 24.11 -13.52
N GLY A 57 12.53 24.90 -14.26
CA GLY A 57 13.98 24.75 -14.31
C GLY A 57 14.42 23.41 -14.95
N SER A 58 15.69 23.08 -14.80
CA SER A 58 16.26 21.86 -15.39
C SER A 58 15.88 20.61 -14.60
N MET A 59 15.73 19.48 -15.31
CA MET A 59 15.54 18.16 -14.70
C MET A 59 16.79 17.76 -13.88
N LEU A 60 16.56 17.21 -12.70
CA LEU A 60 17.64 16.72 -11.85
C LEU A 60 18.02 15.28 -12.21
N PRO A 61 19.30 14.87 -12.01
CA PRO A 61 19.71 13.49 -12.24
C PRO A 61 18.87 12.44 -11.50
N THR A 62 18.35 12.80 -10.30
CA THR A 62 17.46 11.94 -9.53
C THR A 62 16.12 11.68 -10.18
N GLU A 63 15.69 12.51 -11.13
CA GLU A 63 14.43 12.36 -11.85
C GLU A 63 14.57 11.56 -13.15
N GLU A 64 15.76 11.59 -13.76
CA GLU A 64 15.98 11.07 -15.12
C GLU A 64 15.58 9.60 -15.28
N GLY A 65 15.83 8.77 -14.28
CA GLY A 65 15.52 7.34 -14.30
C GLY A 65 14.03 7.02 -14.30
N HIS A 66 13.18 7.98 -13.92
CA HIS A 66 11.74 7.80 -13.80
C HIS A 66 10.93 8.17 -15.02
N PHE A 67 11.58 8.73 -16.05
CA PHE A 67 10.89 9.24 -17.23
C PHE A 67 11.50 8.70 -18.53
N THR A 68 10.60 8.33 -19.44
CA THR A 68 11.01 8.04 -20.83
C THR A 68 11.54 9.29 -21.52
N ARG A 69 12.27 9.11 -22.61
CA ARG A 69 12.79 10.22 -23.41
C ARG A 69 11.67 11.14 -23.94
N GLY A 70 10.49 10.58 -24.26
CA GLY A 70 9.31 11.34 -24.65
C GLY A 70 8.79 12.19 -23.50
N GLN A 71 8.58 11.60 -22.34
CA GLN A 71 8.11 12.31 -21.16
C GLN A 71 9.04 13.47 -20.75
N ARG A 72 10.37 13.27 -20.82
CA ARG A 72 11.32 14.34 -20.54
C ARG A 72 11.16 15.52 -21.51
N ARG A 73 10.96 15.24 -22.79
CA ARG A 73 10.71 16.27 -23.82
C ARG A 73 9.38 16.98 -23.59
N ASP A 74 8.40 16.28 -23.06
CA ASP A 74 7.07 16.82 -22.75
C ASP A 74 7.01 17.44 -21.32
N ASN A 75 8.15 17.74 -20.73
CA ASN A 75 8.33 18.42 -19.44
C ASN A 75 7.70 17.72 -18.23
N TRP A 76 7.61 16.39 -18.24
CA TRP A 76 7.26 15.64 -17.04
C TRP A 76 8.34 15.75 -15.97
N ARG A 77 7.94 16.03 -14.75
CA ARG A 77 8.83 16.20 -13.59
C ARG A 77 8.26 15.52 -12.35
N LEU A 78 9.14 15.25 -11.38
CA LEU A 78 8.71 14.89 -10.03
C LEU A 78 8.52 16.16 -9.20
N SER A 79 7.27 16.46 -8.80
CA SER A 79 6.99 17.69 -8.06
C SER A 79 7.80 17.82 -6.75
N CYS A 80 8.16 16.69 -6.13
CA CYS A 80 9.03 16.67 -4.95
C CYS A 80 10.49 17.07 -5.22
N GLN A 81 10.92 17.10 -6.48
CA GLN A 81 12.28 17.50 -6.87
C GLN A 81 12.35 18.91 -7.43
N VAL A 82 11.21 19.49 -7.78
CA VAL A 82 11.13 20.85 -8.35
C VAL A 82 11.05 21.89 -7.25
N ALA A 83 11.93 22.89 -7.27
CA ALA A 83 11.87 24.04 -6.37
C ALA A 83 11.02 25.17 -6.99
N VAL A 84 10.14 25.74 -6.19
CA VAL A 84 9.32 26.90 -6.57
C VAL A 84 10.17 28.16 -6.44
N LYS A 85 10.61 28.72 -7.56
CA LYS A 85 11.53 29.88 -7.58
C LYS A 85 10.98 31.07 -8.37
N GLN A 86 10.00 30.86 -9.18
CA GLN A 86 9.38 31.85 -10.07
C GLN A 86 7.95 31.43 -10.39
N ASP A 87 7.22 32.24 -11.13
CA ASP A 87 5.89 31.87 -11.63
C ASP A 87 5.99 30.56 -12.42
N MET A 88 4.96 29.73 -12.27
CA MET A 88 4.91 28.41 -12.88
C MET A 88 3.57 28.14 -13.55
N LYS A 89 3.61 27.34 -14.60
CA LYS A 89 2.42 26.74 -15.22
C LYS A 89 2.58 25.22 -15.18
N ILE A 90 1.62 24.54 -14.54
CA ILE A 90 1.68 23.09 -14.35
C ILE A 90 0.38 22.40 -14.74
N GLU A 91 0.48 21.14 -15.11
CA GLU A 91 -0.64 20.22 -15.26
C GLU A 91 -0.48 19.02 -14.32
N VAL A 92 -1.54 18.73 -13.58
CA VAL A 92 -1.66 17.58 -12.69
C VAL A 92 -2.84 16.72 -13.11
N ALA A 93 -2.78 15.43 -12.79
CA ALA A 93 -3.89 14.53 -13.08
C ALA A 93 -5.17 14.98 -12.35
N PRO A 94 -6.32 15.01 -13.04
CA PRO A 94 -7.57 15.55 -12.49
C PRO A 94 -8.04 14.88 -11.21
N GLU A 95 -7.74 13.61 -11.01
CA GLU A 95 -8.09 12.85 -9.81
C GLU A 95 -7.53 13.46 -8.52
N PHE A 96 -6.41 14.18 -8.57
CA PHE A 96 -5.82 14.80 -7.37
C PHE A 96 -6.66 15.95 -6.81
N PHE A 97 -7.53 16.53 -7.59
CA PHE A 97 -8.48 17.56 -7.10
C PHE A 97 -9.56 16.98 -6.17
N GLY A 98 -9.81 15.66 -6.24
CA GLY A 98 -10.74 14.95 -5.35
C GLY A 98 -10.11 14.43 -4.06
N VAL A 99 -8.80 14.52 -3.89
CA VAL A 99 -8.09 14.05 -2.72
C VAL A 99 -8.34 14.99 -1.54
N LYS A 100 -8.65 14.39 -0.37
CA LYS A 100 -8.94 15.12 0.86
C LYS A 100 -7.93 14.77 1.96
N GLN A 101 -7.96 15.55 3.04
CA GLN A 101 -7.22 15.30 4.26
C GLN A 101 -8.21 15.11 5.42
N TRP A 102 -7.97 14.11 6.27
CA TRP A 102 -8.73 13.86 7.48
C TRP A 102 -7.80 13.72 8.68
N GLU A 103 -8.24 14.20 9.83
CA GLU A 103 -7.68 13.81 11.12
C GLU A 103 -8.52 12.64 11.65
N THR A 104 -7.93 11.45 11.67
CA THR A 104 -8.60 10.22 12.10
C THR A 104 -8.23 9.87 13.53
N THR A 105 -9.01 8.99 14.13
CA THR A 105 -8.77 8.49 15.50
C THR A 105 -8.55 6.99 15.46
N VAL A 106 -7.51 6.50 16.14
CA VAL A 106 -7.26 5.07 16.28
C VAL A 106 -8.38 4.43 17.10
N LEU A 107 -9.07 3.46 16.53
CA LEU A 107 -10.05 2.60 17.22
C LEU A 107 -9.38 1.38 17.80
N SER A 108 -8.52 0.71 17.04
CA SER A 108 -7.77 -0.47 17.46
C SER A 108 -6.46 -0.60 16.68
N ASN A 109 -5.50 -1.30 17.27
CA ASN A 109 -4.19 -1.55 16.67
C ASN A 109 -3.62 -2.85 17.23
N ASP A 110 -4.21 -3.96 16.83
CA ASP A 110 -3.92 -5.28 17.40
C ASP A 110 -3.07 -6.12 16.45
N ASN A 111 -2.24 -7.01 16.99
CA ASN A 111 -1.54 -7.97 16.16
C ASN A 111 -2.51 -8.93 15.47
N VAL A 112 -2.34 -9.13 14.19
CA VAL A 112 -3.00 -10.20 13.39
C VAL A 112 -2.01 -11.27 12.99
N ALA A 113 -0.72 -10.96 13.05
CA ALA A 113 0.40 -11.86 12.86
C ALA A 113 1.57 -11.38 13.72
N THR A 114 2.63 -12.17 13.82
CA THR A 114 3.78 -11.84 14.68
C THR A 114 4.31 -10.43 14.43
N PHE A 115 4.43 -10.04 13.17
CA PHE A 115 5.02 -8.77 12.75
C PHE A 115 4.05 -7.86 11.99
N ILE A 116 2.74 -8.12 12.06
CA ILE A 116 1.71 -7.35 11.37
C ILE A 116 0.63 -6.96 12.35
N LYS A 117 0.29 -5.67 12.37
CA LYS A 117 -0.88 -5.16 13.09
C LYS A 117 -2.00 -4.79 12.11
N GLU A 118 -3.23 -5.03 12.53
CA GLU A 118 -4.41 -4.41 11.94
C GLU A 118 -4.64 -3.07 12.63
N LEU A 119 -4.37 -1.99 11.91
CA LEU A 119 -4.70 -0.64 12.36
C LEU A 119 -6.08 -0.27 11.84
N VAL A 120 -6.99 0.10 12.74
CA VAL A 120 -8.33 0.59 12.39
C VAL A 120 -8.44 2.05 12.80
N LEU A 121 -8.68 2.92 11.82
CA LEU A 121 -8.87 4.34 12.01
C LEU A 121 -10.34 4.71 11.82
N GLU A 122 -10.88 5.50 12.73
CA GLU A 122 -12.22 6.09 12.61
C GLU A 122 -12.16 7.38 11.80
N ILE A 123 -13.01 7.47 10.80
CA ILE A 123 -13.20 8.69 10.01
C ILE A 123 -14.05 9.67 10.81
N PRO A 124 -13.75 11.00 10.77
CA PRO A 124 -14.56 12.01 11.46
C PRO A 124 -16.05 11.91 11.12
N ALA A 125 -16.92 12.15 12.10
CA ALA A 125 -18.36 12.10 11.93
C ALA A 125 -18.84 13.02 10.79
N GLY A 126 -19.68 12.51 9.91
CA GLY A 126 -20.19 13.22 8.74
C GLY A 126 -19.28 13.23 7.52
N GLU A 127 -18.08 12.68 7.66
CA GLU A 127 -17.14 12.50 6.55
C GLU A 127 -17.19 11.07 5.99
N SER A 128 -16.75 10.91 4.76
CA SER A 128 -16.61 9.60 4.10
C SER A 128 -15.36 9.57 3.23
N VAL A 129 -14.80 8.38 3.10
CA VAL A 129 -13.73 8.12 2.13
C VAL A 129 -14.32 7.30 1.00
N ASP A 130 -14.56 7.94 -0.13
CA ASP A 130 -15.11 7.30 -1.32
C ASP A 130 -13.94 6.75 -2.15
N PHE A 131 -13.71 5.44 -2.05
CA PHE A 131 -12.60 4.78 -2.73
C PHE A 131 -13.07 3.54 -3.51
N ARG A 132 -12.21 3.11 -4.41
CA ARG A 132 -12.35 1.82 -5.10
C ARG A 132 -11.49 0.78 -4.39
N ALA A 133 -11.98 -0.45 -4.29
CA ALA A 133 -11.19 -1.57 -3.74
C ALA A 133 -9.83 -1.71 -4.46
N GLY A 134 -8.78 -1.93 -3.70
CA GLY A 134 -7.39 -1.88 -4.16
C GLY A 134 -6.74 -0.50 -4.03
N GLY A 135 -7.51 0.52 -3.65
CA GLY A 135 -7.01 1.86 -3.36
C GLY A 135 -6.19 1.94 -2.08
N TYR A 136 -5.43 3.02 -1.97
CA TYR A 136 -4.60 3.31 -0.81
C TYR A 136 -4.81 4.74 -0.32
N VAL A 137 -4.35 5.00 0.89
CA VAL A 137 -4.24 6.35 1.46
C VAL A 137 -2.81 6.60 1.92
N GLN A 138 -2.48 7.86 2.17
CA GLN A 138 -1.22 8.24 2.79
C GLN A 138 -1.45 8.57 4.25
N LEU A 139 -0.61 8.04 5.12
CA LEU A 139 -0.54 8.40 6.53
C LEU A 139 0.58 9.40 6.73
N GLU A 140 0.33 10.44 7.52
CA GLU A 140 1.34 11.40 7.96
C GLU A 140 1.49 11.31 9.47
N VAL A 141 2.74 11.21 9.92
CA VAL A 141 3.09 11.18 11.33
C VAL A 141 4.15 12.23 11.64
N PRO A 142 4.12 12.85 12.83
CA PRO A 142 5.06 13.90 13.24
C PRO A 142 6.45 13.31 13.51
N PRO A 143 7.47 14.15 13.69
CA PRO A 143 8.73 13.75 14.29
C PRO A 143 8.47 13.00 15.61
N HIS A 144 9.21 11.91 15.84
CA HIS A 144 8.92 11.03 16.98
C HIS A 144 10.15 10.22 17.41
N GLU A 145 10.10 9.76 18.64
CA GLU A 145 10.99 8.74 19.18
C GLU A 145 10.12 7.66 19.82
N VAL A 146 10.22 6.43 19.33
CA VAL A 146 9.47 5.28 19.84
C VAL A 146 10.42 4.15 20.22
N ARG A 147 10.15 3.52 21.34
CA ARG A 147 10.91 2.34 21.81
C ARG A 147 10.06 1.11 21.61
N TYR A 148 10.63 0.09 21.00
CA TYR A 148 9.93 -1.17 20.74
C TYR A 148 9.52 -1.90 22.03
N ALA A 149 10.25 -1.62 23.14
CA ALA A 149 9.87 -2.12 24.46
C ALA A 149 8.49 -1.65 24.95
N ASP A 150 8.01 -0.51 24.42
CA ASP A 150 6.73 0.10 24.83
C ASP A 150 5.54 -0.38 23.96
N TYR A 151 5.80 -1.27 22.98
CA TYR A 151 4.74 -1.81 22.13
C TYR A 151 3.87 -2.82 22.87
N ASP A 152 2.59 -2.74 22.59
CA ASP A 152 1.62 -3.75 23.00
C ASP A 152 1.68 -4.93 21.99
N ILE A 153 2.45 -5.95 22.33
CA ILE A 153 2.59 -7.19 21.56
C ILE A 153 1.94 -8.31 22.33
N GLU A 154 0.96 -8.98 21.75
CA GLU A 154 0.26 -10.10 22.37
C GLU A 154 1.22 -11.24 22.76
N GLU A 155 0.92 -11.90 23.86
CA GLU A 155 1.77 -12.93 24.46
C GLU A 155 2.20 -14.02 23.47
N GLN A 156 1.27 -14.45 22.60
CA GLN A 156 1.54 -15.49 21.60
C GLN A 156 2.64 -15.11 20.59
N TYR A 157 2.93 -13.83 20.41
CA TYR A 157 3.94 -13.32 19.47
C TYR A 157 5.24 -12.87 20.13
N ARG A 158 5.24 -12.69 21.45
CA ARG A 158 6.39 -12.11 22.18
C ARG A 158 7.66 -12.93 22.05
N GLY A 159 7.54 -14.25 22.01
CA GLY A 159 8.69 -15.14 21.90
C GLY A 159 9.57 -14.87 20.66
N ASP A 160 8.96 -14.62 19.52
CA ASP A 160 9.70 -14.25 18.29
C ASP A 160 10.32 -12.85 18.40
N TRP A 161 9.63 -11.89 19.01
CA TRP A 161 10.16 -10.54 19.24
C TRP A 161 11.39 -10.58 20.17
N GLU A 162 11.37 -11.40 21.21
CA GLU A 162 12.50 -11.63 22.11
C GLU A 162 13.65 -12.35 21.40
N HIS A 163 13.34 -13.41 20.65
CA HIS A 163 14.32 -14.18 19.88
C HIS A 163 15.12 -13.31 18.92
N PHE A 164 14.47 -12.40 18.22
CA PHE A 164 15.12 -11.46 17.29
C PHE A 164 15.65 -10.18 17.96
N GLY A 165 15.54 -10.05 19.27
CA GLY A 165 16.03 -8.91 20.03
C GLY A 165 15.33 -7.59 19.68
N LEU A 166 14.08 -7.64 19.21
CA LEU A 166 13.37 -6.47 18.70
C LEU A 166 13.03 -5.47 19.79
N PHE A 167 12.74 -5.91 21.01
CA PHE A 167 12.38 -5.02 22.11
C PHE A 167 13.50 -4.04 22.53
N SER A 168 14.73 -4.27 22.09
CA SER A 168 15.84 -3.34 22.33
C SER A 168 15.93 -2.19 21.30
N LYS A 169 15.12 -2.24 20.24
CA LYS A 169 15.17 -1.25 19.16
C LYS A 169 14.50 0.06 19.54
N VAL A 170 15.02 1.14 18.97
CA VAL A 170 14.47 2.50 19.08
C VAL A 170 14.41 3.09 17.67
N SER A 171 13.29 3.68 17.33
CA SER A 171 13.17 4.49 16.11
C SER A 171 13.07 5.96 16.48
N LYS A 172 14.03 6.76 16.00
CA LYS A 172 14.03 8.20 16.17
C LYS A 172 13.98 8.88 14.82
N VAL A 173 12.97 9.70 14.63
CA VAL A 173 12.69 10.41 13.37
C VAL A 173 12.50 11.89 13.66
N ASN A 174 13.30 12.73 13.03
CA ASN A 174 13.32 14.17 13.29
C ASN A 174 12.41 14.97 12.34
N ASP A 175 11.89 14.30 11.29
CA ASP A 175 11.08 14.94 10.26
C ASP A 175 9.68 14.31 10.22
N THR A 176 8.70 15.09 9.75
CA THR A 176 7.38 14.55 9.38
C THR A 176 7.54 13.46 8.33
N THR A 177 6.87 12.34 8.53
CA THR A 177 6.95 11.17 7.64
C THR A 177 5.60 10.90 7.01
N ILE A 178 5.58 10.71 5.68
CA ILE A 178 4.40 10.32 4.91
C ILE A 178 4.70 9.00 4.21
N ARG A 179 3.76 8.03 4.31
CA ARG A 179 3.84 6.75 3.59
C ARG A 179 2.46 6.30 3.13
N ALA A 180 2.44 5.61 2.00
CA ALA A 180 1.24 5.01 1.43
C ALA A 180 0.96 3.64 2.04
N TYR A 181 -0.32 3.35 2.30
CA TYR A 181 -0.80 2.05 2.76
C TYR A 181 -2.10 1.68 2.07
N SER A 182 -2.15 0.49 1.48
CA SER A 182 -3.35 -0.07 0.88
C SER A 182 -4.40 -0.36 1.96
N MET A 183 -5.66 -0.05 1.66
CA MET A 183 -6.76 -0.29 2.58
C MET A 183 -7.16 -1.77 2.57
N ALA A 184 -7.39 -2.34 3.74
CA ALA A 184 -7.87 -3.71 3.91
C ALA A 184 -9.41 -3.80 3.95
N ASN A 185 -10.10 -2.72 4.33
CA ASN A 185 -11.55 -2.64 4.21
C ASN A 185 -11.98 -2.43 2.76
N TYR A 186 -13.21 -2.84 2.43
CA TYR A 186 -13.82 -2.53 1.14
C TYR A 186 -14.79 -1.35 1.28
N PRO A 187 -15.26 -0.74 0.18
CA PRO A 187 -16.04 0.52 0.23
C PRO A 187 -17.30 0.51 1.08
N GLU A 188 -17.92 -0.66 1.31
CA GLU A 188 -19.13 -0.77 2.13
C GLU A 188 -18.85 -0.88 3.65
N GLU A 189 -17.63 -1.09 4.07
CA GLU A 189 -17.21 -0.96 5.47
C GLU A 189 -17.02 0.53 5.79
N LYS A 190 -18.13 1.24 5.99
CA LYS A 190 -18.18 2.70 6.16
C LYS A 190 -17.67 3.14 7.53
N GLY A 191 -17.19 4.39 7.59
CA GLY A 191 -16.80 5.06 8.84
C GLY A 191 -15.42 4.69 9.36
N VAL A 192 -14.73 3.74 8.73
CA VAL A 192 -13.40 3.27 9.13
C VAL A 192 -12.47 3.12 7.93
N ILE A 193 -11.17 3.17 8.21
CA ILE A 193 -10.12 2.69 7.31
C ILE A 193 -9.31 1.64 8.05
N LYS A 194 -9.12 0.48 7.43
CA LYS A 194 -8.34 -0.64 7.98
C LYS A 194 -7.07 -0.87 7.19
N PHE A 195 -6.01 -1.19 7.90
CA PHE A 195 -4.70 -1.51 7.31
C PHE A 195 -4.12 -2.79 7.90
N ASN A 196 -3.29 -3.47 7.11
CA ASN A 196 -2.39 -4.50 7.62
C ASN A 196 -0.96 -3.96 7.48
N ILE A 197 -0.34 -3.58 8.58
CA ILE A 197 0.96 -2.91 8.57
C ILE A 197 2.01 -3.81 9.20
N ARG A 198 3.01 -4.19 8.40
CA ARG A 198 4.16 -4.94 8.85
C ARG A 198 5.22 -4.01 9.43
N ILE A 199 5.78 -4.39 10.60
CA ILE A 199 6.96 -3.70 11.13
C ILE A 199 8.16 -3.91 10.21
N ALA A 200 8.80 -2.84 9.79
CA ALA A 200 10.03 -2.88 9.02
C ALA A 200 11.23 -2.82 9.98
N THR A 201 11.81 -3.96 10.25
CA THR A 201 12.99 -4.09 11.12
C THR A 201 14.27 -4.10 10.29
N PRO A 202 15.37 -3.57 10.83
CA PRO A 202 16.67 -3.69 10.17
C PRO A 202 17.06 -5.18 10.04
N PRO A 203 17.75 -5.56 8.97
CA PRO A 203 18.29 -6.92 8.86
C PRO A 203 19.19 -7.25 10.05
N PRO A 204 19.19 -8.50 10.53
CA PRO A 204 20.05 -8.91 11.64
C PRO A 204 21.52 -8.59 11.38
N GLY A 205 22.21 -8.04 12.38
CA GLY A 205 23.63 -7.70 12.29
C GLY A 205 23.95 -6.44 11.46
N THR A 206 22.96 -5.63 11.15
CA THR A 206 23.17 -4.32 10.48
C THR A 206 22.81 -3.16 11.39
N ASP A 207 23.41 -1.99 11.11
CA ASP A 207 23.14 -0.72 11.80
C ASP A 207 22.09 0.14 11.06
N PHE A 208 21.34 -0.45 10.14
CA PHE A 208 20.26 0.27 9.47
C PHE A 208 19.19 0.70 10.47
N PRO A 209 18.61 1.90 10.32
CA PRO A 209 17.54 2.32 11.21
C PRO A 209 16.27 1.50 10.97
N PRO A 210 15.43 1.31 12.01
CA PRO A 210 14.09 0.76 11.86
C PRO A 210 13.22 1.60 10.90
N GLY A 211 12.21 0.98 10.31
CA GLY A 211 11.27 1.68 9.44
C GLY A 211 10.55 2.82 10.17
N LYS A 212 10.61 4.02 9.60
CA LYS A 212 10.11 5.25 10.23
C LYS A 212 8.61 5.18 10.56
N MET A 213 7.79 4.91 9.54
CA MET A 213 6.33 4.88 9.69
C MET A 213 5.85 3.66 10.46
N SER A 214 6.33 2.47 10.11
CA SER A 214 5.87 1.23 10.73
C SER A 214 6.23 1.18 12.23
N SER A 215 7.36 1.74 12.62
CA SER A 215 7.74 1.86 14.03
C SER A 215 6.78 2.76 14.80
N TYR A 216 6.38 3.89 14.22
CA TYR A 216 5.38 4.78 14.83
C TYR A 216 4.01 4.09 14.93
N VAL A 217 3.57 3.47 13.84
CA VAL A 217 2.27 2.77 13.78
C VAL A 217 2.16 1.69 14.84
N PHE A 218 3.21 0.90 15.07
CA PHE A 218 3.19 -0.16 16.09
C PHE A 218 3.00 0.35 17.51
N GLY A 219 3.34 1.62 17.75
CA GLY A 219 3.14 2.28 19.05
C GLY A 219 1.78 2.98 19.21
N LEU A 220 0.98 3.06 18.17
CA LEU A 220 -0.33 3.72 18.23
C LEU A 220 -1.29 2.98 19.16
N LYS A 221 -2.07 3.74 19.91
CA LYS A 221 -3.07 3.23 20.86
C LYS A 221 -4.44 3.83 20.57
N PRO A 222 -5.54 3.15 20.96
CA PRO A 222 -6.88 3.71 20.83
C PRO A 222 -6.96 5.14 21.38
N GLY A 223 -7.56 6.03 20.58
CA GLY A 223 -7.66 7.47 20.89
C GLY A 223 -6.58 8.35 20.28
N ASP A 224 -5.45 7.78 19.84
CA ASP A 224 -4.42 8.55 19.14
C ASP A 224 -4.94 9.09 17.80
N LYS A 225 -4.38 10.21 17.36
CA LYS A 225 -4.75 10.86 16.11
C LYS A 225 -3.75 10.55 15.00
N VAL A 226 -4.27 10.30 13.81
CA VAL A 226 -3.46 10.09 12.60
C VAL A 226 -4.03 10.91 11.46
N LYS A 227 -3.17 11.68 10.80
CA LYS A 227 -3.54 12.44 9.61
C LYS A 227 -3.49 11.55 8.39
N VAL A 228 -4.56 11.55 7.60
CA VAL A 228 -4.75 10.72 6.42
C VAL A 228 -5.05 11.57 5.20
N PHE A 229 -4.42 11.25 4.08
CA PHE A 229 -4.68 11.86 2.77
C PHE A 229 -5.15 10.78 1.80
N GLY A 230 -6.14 11.08 1.00
CA GLY A 230 -6.61 10.14 0.00
C GLY A 230 -8.00 10.44 -0.53
N PRO A 231 -8.60 9.46 -1.21
CA PRO A 231 -8.00 8.19 -1.63
C PRO A 231 -7.13 8.33 -2.89
N TYR A 232 -6.23 7.37 -3.06
CA TYR A 232 -5.41 7.19 -4.26
C TYR A 232 -5.55 5.75 -4.75
N GLY A 233 -5.08 5.44 -5.96
CA GLY A 233 -4.97 4.06 -6.39
C GLY A 233 -4.85 3.88 -7.89
N GLU A 234 -4.27 2.74 -8.25
CA GLU A 234 -4.16 2.23 -9.62
C GLU A 234 -4.45 0.73 -9.68
N PHE A 235 -4.31 0.03 -8.56
CA PHE A 235 -4.50 -1.41 -8.44
C PHE A 235 -5.98 -1.79 -8.36
N PHE A 236 -6.71 -1.61 -9.47
CA PHE A 236 -8.14 -1.84 -9.53
C PHE A 236 -8.48 -3.11 -10.30
N ALA A 237 -9.56 -3.79 -9.88
CA ALA A 237 -10.11 -4.90 -10.64
C ALA A 237 -10.62 -4.44 -12.00
N LYS A 238 -10.33 -5.23 -13.03
CA LYS A 238 -10.84 -4.99 -14.38
C LYS A 238 -12.30 -5.43 -14.47
N ASP A 239 -13.07 -4.70 -15.25
CA ASP A 239 -14.46 -5.02 -15.55
C ASP A 239 -14.55 -5.96 -16.76
N THR A 240 -14.36 -7.25 -16.50
CA THR A 240 -14.42 -8.34 -17.48
C THR A 240 -15.17 -9.53 -16.88
N ASP A 241 -15.36 -10.59 -17.67
CA ASP A 241 -15.92 -11.86 -17.23
C ASP A 241 -14.85 -12.93 -16.91
N ALA A 242 -13.57 -12.58 -17.04
CA ALA A 242 -12.48 -13.52 -16.80
C ALA A 242 -12.41 -14.01 -15.35
N GLU A 243 -11.95 -15.24 -15.17
CA GLU A 243 -11.66 -15.78 -13.84
C GLU A 243 -10.61 -14.92 -13.12
N MET A 244 -10.84 -14.67 -11.85
CA MET A 244 -9.93 -13.89 -11.00
C MET A 244 -9.13 -14.82 -10.08
N VAL A 245 -7.82 -14.73 -10.14
CA VAL A 245 -6.92 -15.47 -9.26
C VAL A 245 -6.14 -14.46 -8.41
N PHE A 246 -6.41 -14.45 -7.11
CA PHE A 246 -5.73 -13.60 -6.14
C PHE A 246 -4.61 -14.37 -5.47
N ILE A 247 -3.43 -13.77 -5.38
CA ILE A 247 -2.26 -14.38 -4.73
C ILE A 247 -1.66 -13.36 -3.76
N GLY A 248 -1.62 -13.71 -2.47
CA GLY A 248 -1.16 -12.80 -1.43
C GLY A 248 -0.21 -13.42 -0.44
N GLY A 249 0.52 -12.57 0.27
CA GLY A 249 1.41 -12.96 1.35
C GLY A 249 1.69 -11.79 2.29
N GLY A 250 1.84 -12.06 3.59
CA GLY A 250 2.13 -11.04 4.59
C GLY A 250 1.10 -9.90 4.59
N ALA A 251 1.58 -8.66 4.64
CA ALA A 251 0.76 -7.45 4.61
C ALA A 251 0.04 -7.23 3.26
N GLY A 252 0.42 -7.96 2.22
CA GLY A 252 -0.32 -8.00 0.94
C GLY A 252 -1.75 -8.53 1.09
N MET A 253 -2.10 -9.08 2.23
CA MET A 253 -3.49 -9.40 2.60
C MET A 253 -4.43 -8.19 2.48
N ALA A 254 -3.96 -6.96 2.77
CA ALA A 254 -4.82 -5.78 2.81
C ALA A 254 -5.56 -5.54 1.47
N PRO A 255 -4.89 -5.32 0.33
CA PRO A 255 -5.59 -5.12 -0.93
C PRO A 255 -6.34 -6.37 -1.40
N MET A 256 -5.87 -7.57 -1.08
CA MET A 256 -6.58 -8.81 -1.41
C MET A 256 -7.93 -8.86 -0.70
N ARG A 257 -7.98 -8.57 0.59
CA ARG A 257 -9.23 -8.51 1.36
C ARG A 257 -10.19 -7.48 0.78
N SER A 258 -9.71 -6.28 0.53
CA SER A 258 -10.52 -5.20 -0.06
C SER A 258 -11.16 -5.63 -1.38
N HIS A 259 -10.38 -6.18 -2.30
CA HIS A 259 -10.88 -6.65 -3.60
C HIS A 259 -11.90 -7.78 -3.48
N ILE A 260 -11.58 -8.82 -2.72
CA ILE A 260 -12.40 -10.04 -2.64
C ILE A 260 -13.75 -9.73 -1.99
N PHE A 261 -13.75 -8.98 -0.88
CA PHE A 261 -14.99 -8.53 -0.25
C PHE A 261 -15.83 -7.67 -1.18
N ASP A 262 -15.20 -6.75 -1.91
CA ASP A 262 -15.89 -5.87 -2.85
C ASP A 262 -16.54 -6.64 -3.99
N GLN A 263 -15.80 -7.59 -4.60
CA GLN A 263 -16.32 -8.43 -5.68
C GLN A 263 -17.50 -9.29 -5.24
N LEU A 264 -17.43 -9.86 -4.04
CA LEU A 264 -18.45 -10.82 -3.59
C LEU A 264 -19.64 -10.14 -2.91
N ARG A 265 -19.44 -9.10 -2.11
CA ARG A 265 -20.50 -8.48 -1.29
C ARG A 265 -21.13 -7.26 -1.94
N ARG A 266 -20.36 -6.38 -2.58
CA ARG A 266 -20.88 -5.17 -3.22
C ARG A 266 -21.22 -5.39 -4.69
N ILE A 267 -20.28 -5.85 -5.50
CA ILE A 267 -20.47 -6.09 -6.93
C ILE A 267 -21.33 -7.35 -7.14
N LYS A 268 -21.23 -8.33 -6.26
CA LYS A 268 -21.92 -9.63 -6.33
C LYS A 268 -21.63 -10.34 -7.64
N THR A 269 -20.36 -10.34 -8.01
CA THR A 269 -19.88 -10.94 -9.25
C THR A 269 -20.22 -12.44 -9.34
N LYS A 270 -20.43 -12.91 -10.56
CA LYS A 270 -20.55 -14.34 -10.85
C LYS A 270 -19.26 -14.94 -11.39
N ARG A 271 -18.23 -14.14 -11.55
CA ARG A 271 -16.90 -14.59 -11.95
C ARG A 271 -16.39 -15.61 -10.94
N LYS A 272 -15.67 -16.62 -11.43
CA LYS A 272 -14.96 -17.54 -10.54
C LYS A 272 -13.79 -16.77 -9.88
N ILE A 273 -13.67 -16.89 -8.58
CA ILE A 273 -12.63 -16.27 -7.78
C ILE A 273 -11.94 -17.33 -6.93
N SER A 274 -10.61 -17.38 -6.98
CA SER A 274 -9.81 -18.14 -6.03
C SER A 274 -8.80 -17.22 -5.36
N PHE A 275 -8.55 -17.45 -4.05
CA PHE A 275 -7.55 -16.75 -3.27
C PHE A 275 -6.53 -17.73 -2.72
N TRP A 276 -5.26 -17.46 -3.02
CA TRP A 276 -4.11 -18.27 -2.63
C TRP A 276 -3.20 -17.43 -1.74
N TYR A 277 -3.15 -17.78 -0.45
CA TYR A 277 -2.38 -17.04 0.53
C TYR A 277 -1.22 -17.86 1.08
N GLY A 278 -0.02 -17.30 0.98
CA GLY A 278 1.19 -17.87 1.55
C GLY A 278 1.53 -17.23 2.89
N ALA A 279 1.66 -18.06 3.91
CA ALA A 279 2.14 -17.66 5.22
C ALA A 279 3.33 -18.55 5.63
N ARG A 280 4.17 -18.07 6.55
CA ARG A 280 5.30 -18.86 7.05
C ARG A 280 4.82 -20.01 7.93
N SER A 281 4.02 -19.70 8.95
CA SER A 281 3.43 -20.63 9.89
C SER A 281 1.99 -20.24 10.20
N LEU A 282 1.28 -21.05 10.99
CA LEU A 282 -0.14 -20.80 11.29
C LEU A 282 -0.35 -19.49 12.05
N ARG A 283 0.58 -19.06 12.89
CA ARG A 283 0.55 -17.76 13.58
C ARG A 283 0.56 -16.54 12.64
N GLU A 284 1.04 -16.72 11.42
CA GLU A 284 1.13 -15.67 10.41
C GLU A 284 -0.13 -15.60 9.53
N MET A 285 -1.08 -16.50 9.75
CA MET A 285 -2.36 -16.53 9.06
C MET A 285 -3.40 -15.71 9.81
N PHE A 286 -4.16 -14.88 9.11
CA PHE A 286 -5.23 -14.06 9.69
C PHE A 286 -6.40 -13.86 8.72
N TYR A 287 -7.54 -13.39 9.21
CA TYR A 287 -8.82 -13.29 8.50
C TYR A 287 -9.41 -14.63 8.06
N GLU A 288 -9.03 -15.71 8.69
CA GLU A 288 -9.53 -17.06 8.33
C GLU A 288 -11.06 -17.15 8.42
N ASP A 289 -11.65 -16.63 9.49
CA ASP A 289 -13.12 -16.64 9.67
C ASP A 289 -13.82 -15.83 8.58
N ASP A 290 -13.27 -14.69 8.19
CA ASP A 290 -13.80 -13.85 7.10
C ASP A 290 -13.86 -14.63 5.78
N TYR A 291 -12.77 -15.29 5.40
CA TYR A 291 -12.72 -16.03 4.14
C TYR A 291 -13.55 -17.33 4.17
N ASN A 292 -13.60 -18.01 5.30
CA ASN A 292 -14.50 -19.16 5.48
C ASN A 292 -15.96 -18.76 5.33
N THR A 293 -16.35 -17.63 5.89
CA THR A 293 -17.70 -17.06 5.74
C THR A 293 -18.00 -16.72 4.28
N LEU A 294 -17.07 -16.03 3.59
CA LEU A 294 -17.24 -15.71 2.18
C LEU A 294 -17.38 -16.95 1.30
N ALA A 295 -16.58 -17.99 1.56
CA ALA A 295 -16.65 -19.25 0.82
C ALA A 295 -17.98 -19.99 1.06
N ALA A 296 -18.51 -19.95 2.27
CA ALA A 296 -19.83 -20.53 2.60
C ALA A 296 -20.98 -19.78 1.93
N GLU A 297 -20.85 -18.44 1.77
CA GLU A 297 -21.88 -17.58 1.18
C GLU A 297 -21.86 -17.56 -0.36
N ASN A 298 -20.73 -17.93 -1.00
CA ASN A 298 -20.51 -17.75 -2.44
C ASN A 298 -19.95 -19.02 -3.09
N GLU A 299 -20.75 -19.71 -3.88
CA GLU A 299 -20.32 -20.92 -4.61
C GLU A 299 -19.20 -20.70 -5.62
N ASN A 300 -19.04 -19.45 -6.09
CA ASN A 300 -18.02 -19.05 -7.06
C ASN A 300 -16.70 -18.60 -6.41
N PHE A 301 -16.58 -18.74 -5.10
CA PHE A 301 -15.37 -18.37 -4.35
C PHE A 301 -14.78 -19.56 -3.59
N GLU A 302 -13.47 -19.73 -3.73
CA GLU A 302 -12.67 -20.65 -2.92
C GLU A 302 -11.38 -19.96 -2.46
N TRP A 303 -10.84 -20.39 -1.32
CA TRP A 303 -9.58 -19.87 -0.83
C TRP A 303 -8.71 -20.98 -0.24
N HIS A 304 -7.39 -20.77 -0.33
CA HIS A 304 -6.40 -21.77 0.02
C HIS A 304 -5.23 -21.11 0.74
N VAL A 305 -4.69 -21.80 1.75
CA VAL A 305 -3.52 -21.39 2.50
C VAL A 305 -2.39 -22.42 2.32
N ALA A 306 -1.18 -21.92 2.09
CA ALA A 306 0.02 -22.73 2.16
C ALA A 306 0.97 -22.17 3.21
N LEU A 307 1.53 -23.07 4.03
CA LEU A 307 2.56 -22.71 5.00
C LEU A 307 3.94 -23.13 4.48
N SER A 308 4.88 -22.17 4.41
CA SER A 308 6.24 -22.45 3.94
C SER A 308 7.14 -23.07 5.00
N ASP A 309 6.82 -22.84 6.28
CA ASP A 309 7.58 -23.33 7.43
C ASP A 309 6.63 -23.60 8.61
N PRO A 310 5.73 -24.61 8.47
CA PRO A 310 4.78 -24.93 9.53
C PRO A 310 5.55 -25.42 10.77
N GLN A 311 5.16 -24.93 11.94
CA GLN A 311 5.78 -25.31 13.19
C GLN A 311 5.13 -26.59 13.76
N PRO A 312 5.85 -27.38 14.59
CA PRO A 312 5.28 -28.62 15.16
C PRO A 312 3.96 -28.40 15.92
N GLU A 313 3.84 -27.28 16.63
CA GLU A 313 2.64 -26.91 17.37
C GLU A 313 1.44 -26.55 16.48
N ASP A 314 1.67 -26.22 15.21
CA ASP A 314 0.59 -25.89 14.26
C ASP A 314 -0.28 -27.11 13.95
N ASN A 315 0.24 -28.32 14.11
CA ASN A 315 -0.41 -29.58 13.69
C ASN A 315 -1.00 -29.48 12.27
N TRP A 316 -0.25 -28.81 11.38
CA TRP A 316 -0.72 -28.48 10.04
C TRP A 316 -0.83 -29.72 9.15
N THR A 317 -2.00 -29.91 8.55
CA THR A 317 -2.27 -30.99 7.61
C THR A 317 -2.60 -30.48 6.19
N GLY A 318 -2.56 -29.15 6.01
CA GLY A 318 -2.84 -28.49 4.73
C GLY A 318 -1.62 -28.44 3.81
N MET A 319 -1.72 -27.62 2.78
CA MET A 319 -0.63 -27.45 1.79
C MET A 319 0.60 -26.81 2.40
N THR A 320 1.76 -27.26 1.96
CA THR A 320 3.06 -26.74 2.40
C THR A 320 3.90 -26.29 1.20
N GLY A 321 4.75 -25.30 1.42
CA GLY A 321 5.66 -24.75 0.43
C GLY A 321 5.37 -23.29 0.11
N PHE A 322 6.15 -22.73 -0.81
CA PHE A 322 5.95 -21.36 -1.27
C PHE A 322 4.72 -21.27 -2.18
N ILE A 323 3.97 -20.19 -2.02
CA ILE A 323 2.65 -20.06 -2.63
C ILE A 323 2.65 -20.17 -4.17
N HIS A 324 3.69 -19.67 -4.85
CA HIS A 324 3.79 -19.78 -6.29
C HIS A 324 3.86 -21.25 -6.78
N ASN A 325 4.56 -22.11 -6.05
CA ASN A 325 4.62 -23.55 -6.34
C ASN A 325 3.29 -24.23 -6.01
N VAL A 326 2.68 -23.85 -4.89
CA VAL A 326 1.42 -24.46 -4.43
C VAL A 326 0.27 -24.15 -5.42
N VAL A 327 0.12 -22.91 -5.85
CA VAL A 327 -0.92 -22.56 -6.82
C VAL A 327 -0.67 -23.19 -8.18
N LEU A 328 0.58 -23.31 -8.61
CA LEU A 328 0.94 -23.99 -9.85
C LEU A 328 0.54 -25.48 -9.79
N GLU A 329 1.03 -26.20 -8.79
CA GLU A 329 0.87 -27.66 -8.70
C GLU A 329 -0.56 -28.10 -8.40
N ASN A 330 -1.31 -27.32 -7.63
CA ASN A 330 -2.65 -27.68 -7.18
C ASN A 330 -3.78 -27.07 -8.03
N TYR A 331 -3.46 -26.12 -8.92
CA TYR A 331 -4.48 -25.42 -9.68
C TYR A 331 -4.08 -25.11 -11.12
N LEU A 332 -3.09 -24.30 -11.35
CA LEU A 332 -2.79 -23.73 -12.68
C LEU A 332 -2.24 -24.76 -13.66
N LYS A 333 -1.47 -25.74 -13.18
CA LYS A 333 -0.89 -26.80 -14.02
C LYS A 333 -1.95 -27.59 -14.80
N ASN A 334 -3.12 -27.82 -14.20
CA ASN A 334 -4.23 -28.54 -14.81
C ASN A 334 -5.39 -27.63 -15.25
N HIS A 335 -5.21 -26.31 -15.15
CA HIS A 335 -6.22 -25.37 -15.60
C HIS A 335 -6.29 -25.36 -17.12
N PRO A 336 -7.51 -25.39 -17.73
CA PRO A 336 -7.65 -25.49 -19.18
C PRO A 336 -7.11 -24.27 -19.94
N ALA A 337 -7.09 -23.08 -19.33
CA ALA A 337 -6.63 -21.84 -19.95
C ALA A 337 -6.12 -20.86 -18.87
N PRO A 338 -4.96 -21.12 -18.24
CA PRO A 338 -4.43 -20.21 -17.21
C PRO A 338 -4.06 -18.84 -17.77
N GLU A 339 -3.74 -18.75 -19.07
CA GLU A 339 -3.44 -17.50 -19.78
C GLU A 339 -4.65 -16.55 -19.90
N ASP A 340 -5.85 -17.08 -19.82
CA ASP A 340 -7.09 -16.29 -19.92
C ASP A 340 -7.61 -15.78 -18.55
N CYS A 341 -6.98 -16.18 -17.45
CA CYS A 341 -7.30 -15.67 -16.12
C CYS A 341 -6.70 -14.29 -15.89
N GLU A 342 -7.32 -13.51 -15.04
CA GLU A 342 -6.75 -12.27 -14.49
C GLU A 342 -6.17 -12.53 -13.10
N TYR A 343 -4.92 -12.12 -12.91
CA TYR A 343 -4.16 -12.34 -11.70
C TYR A 343 -3.95 -11.04 -10.96
N TYR A 344 -4.26 -11.05 -9.66
CA TYR A 344 -4.09 -9.92 -8.75
C TYR A 344 -3.21 -10.36 -7.60
N MET A 345 -2.07 -9.70 -7.40
CA MET A 345 -1.11 -10.14 -6.39
C MET A 345 -0.54 -8.98 -5.57
N CYS A 346 -0.23 -9.29 -4.33
CA CYS A 346 0.48 -8.41 -3.42
C CYS A 346 1.15 -9.25 -2.33
N GLY A 347 2.43 -9.01 -2.12
CA GLY A 347 3.20 -9.72 -1.09
C GLY A 347 4.67 -9.27 -1.06
N PRO A 348 5.52 -9.99 -0.32
CA PRO A 348 6.95 -9.72 -0.29
C PRO A 348 7.57 -9.71 -1.69
N PRO A 349 8.59 -8.89 -1.96
CA PRO A 349 9.19 -8.75 -3.30
C PRO A 349 9.62 -10.07 -3.92
N MET A 350 10.20 -10.99 -3.14
CA MET A 350 10.61 -12.29 -3.65
C MET A 350 9.42 -13.16 -4.05
N MET A 351 8.31 -13.09 -3.31
CA MET A 351 7.07 -13.78 -3.67
C MET A 351 6.52 -13.21 -4.98
N ASN A 352 6.41 -11.90 -5.08
CA ASN A 352 5.91 -11.24 -6.28
C ASN A 352 6.72 -11.62 -7.52
N ALA A 353 8.04 -11.59 -7.43
CA ALA A 353 8.94 -11.98 -8.53
C ALA A 353 8.75 -13.44 -8.94
N ALA A 354 8.64 -14.36 -7.97
CA ALA A 354 8.43 -15.77 -8.23
C ALA A 354 7.07 -16.05 -8.89
N VAL A 355 6.00 -15.39 -8.42
CA VAL A 355 4.65 -15.49 -9.01
C VAL A 355 4.64 -14.95 -10.44
N VAL A 356 5.18 -13.76 -10.67
CA VAL A 356 5.25 -13.18 -12.03
C VAL A 356 5.99 -14.10 -12.98
N LYS A 357 7.15 -14.63 -12.57
CA LYS A 357 7.90 -15.58 -13.39
C LYS A 357 7.07 -16.82 -13.72
N MET A 358 6.43 -17.43 -12.74
CA MET A 358 5.59 -18.61 -12.92
C MET A 358 4.44 -18.35 -13.90
N LEU A 359 3.76 -17.19 -13.79
CA LEU A 359 2.69 -16.82 -14.71
C LEU A 359 3.18 -16.60 -16.15
N LYS A 360 4.33 -15.97 -16.32
CA LYS A 360 4.96 -15.80 -17.61
C LYS A 360 5.34 -17.14 -18.26
N ASP A 361 5.85 -18.06 -17.47
CA ASP A 361 6.16 -19.43 -17.93
C ASP A 361 4.90 -20.20 -18.39
N LEU A 362 3.71 -19.82 -17.89
CA LEU A 362 2.41 -20.34 -18.34
C LEU A 362 1.82 -19.58 -19.53
N GLY A 363 2.49 -18.57 -20.05
CA GLY A 363 2.04 -17.78 -21.20
C GLY A 363 1.06 -16.66 -20.84
N VAL A 364 0.98 -16.27 -19.57
CA VAL A 364 0.13 -15.13 -19.16
C VAL A 364 0.74 -13.82 -19.61
N GLU A 365 -0.02 -13.02 -20.33
CA GLU A 365 0.39 -11.69 -20.79
C GLU A 365 0.40 -10.66 -19.66
N ASP A 366 1.25 -9.63 -19.79
CA ASP A 366 1.40 -8.57 -18.79
C ASP A 366 0.09 -7.88 -18.43
N GLU A 367 -0.79 -7.70 -19.39
CA GLU A 367 -2.10 -7.07 -19.21
C GLU A 367 -3.03 -7.85 -18.27
N ASN A 368 -2.78 -9.14 -18.10
CA ASN A 368 -3.54 -10.01 -17.18
C ASN A 368 -2.86 -10.20 -15.81
N ILE A 369 -1.76 -9.50 -15.57
CA ILE A 369 -1.02 -9.53 -14.30
C ILE A 369 -1.09 -8.14 -13.66
N SER A 370 -1.82 -8.04 -12.56
CA SER A 370 -1.94 -6.82 -11.74
C SER A 370 -1.19 -7.02 -10.42
N LEU A 371 -0.24 -6.14 -10.16
CA LEU A 371 0.66 -6.23 -9.01
C LEU A 371 0.59 -4.94 -8.20
N ASP A 372 0.37 -5.07 -6.88
CA ASP A 372 0.58 -3.99 -5.91
C ASP A 372 1.91 -4.22 -5.18
N GLU A 373 2.85 -3.31 -5.34
CA GLU A 373 4.17 -3.38 -4.71
C GLU A 373 4.27 -2.39 -3.56
N PHE A 374 4.59 -2.91 -2.37
CA PHE A 374 4.89 -2.07 -1.21
C PHE A 374 6.35 -1.63 -1.26
N SER A 375 6.58 -0.34 -1.43
CA SER A 375 7.90 0.30 -1.48
C SER A 375 8.45 0.68 -0.10
#